data_d057ad51927743dcfd0a41f6f9777f1c
#
_entry.id   d057ad51927743dcfd0a41f6f9777f1c
#
_cell.length_a   1.000
_cell.length_b   1.000
_cell.length_c   1.000
_cell.angle_alpha   90.00
_cell.angle_beta   90.00
_cell.angle_gamma   90.00
#
_symmetry.space_group_name_H-M   'P 1'
#
loop_
_entity.id
_entity.type
_entity.pdbx_description
1 polymer ?
#
loop_
_entity_poly.entity_id
_entity_poly.type
_entity_poly.pdbx_seq_one_letter_code
_entity_poly.pdbx_strand_id
1 'polypeptide(L)'
;MSVKTYSLKKDGEKNITKNFKVKEFKCNDGSDKILISTETVNILQSIRDYFKVPVAINSAYRTESYNSLVGGAKYSQHVKGTACDISVSNVPSKAVASLIEEFFPNTGCGLYTTFVHVDTRGYKVRWKNSGSNVVSNFGLGKLYEKYKGKEEEDIVTQQEFNKMMNEYLEELSKKEPNSWSLEYRKWAEENGVITGDPDGNKRYMSYVTREEAIKMIKEALDV
;
A
#
# COMPACT_ATOMS: atom_id res chain seq x y z
N MET A 1 24.70 -5.23 16.44
CA MET A 1 24.12 -5.91 15.27
C MET A 1 24.09 -7.39 15.52
N SER A 2 22.94 -8.03 15.41
CA SER A 2 22.82 -9.48 15.52
C SER A 2 22.48 -10.05 14.14
N VAL A 3 23.44 -10.74 13.51
CA VAL A 3 23.23 -11.49 12.26
C VAL A 3 22.97 -12.95 12.64
N LYS A 4 21.83 -13.48 12.21
CA LYS A 4 21.45 -14.88 12.45
C LYS A 4 21.65 -15.70 11.18
N THR A 5 22.04 -16.97 11.37
CA THR A 5 22.14 -17.92 10.28
C THR A 5 20.89 -18.78 10.23
N TYR A 6 20.35 -18.95 9.03
CA TYR A 6 19.16 -19.77 8.73
C TYR A 6 19.47 -20.78 7.63
N SER A 7 18.68 -21.83 7.57
CA SER A 7 18.63 -22.80 6.47
C SER A 7 17.38 -22.52 5.64
N LEU A 8 17.52 -22.33 4.32
CA LEU A 8 16.39 -22.18 3.41
C LEU A 8 15.43 -23.38 3.49
N LYS A 9 16.01 -24.59 3.54
CA LYS A 9 15.25 -25.84 3.57
C LYS A 9 14.49 -26.06 4.88
N LYS A 10 15.08 -25.66 6.03
CA LYS A 10 14.50 -25.89 7.36
C LYS A 10 13.64 -24.71 7.82
N ASP A 11 14.10 -23.48 7.55
CA ASP A 11 13.54 -22.26 8.13
C ASP A 11 12.80 -21.39 7.12
N GLY A 12 12.80 -21.76 5.82
CA GLY A 12 12.32 -20.89 4.73
C GLY A 12 10.94 -20.28 4.96
N GLU A 13 10.00 -21.03 5.51
CA GLU A 13 8.63 -20.57 5.77
C GLU A 13 8.46 -19.85 7.12
N LYS A 14 9.53 -19.79 7.92
CA LYS A 14 9.50 -19.12 9.22
C LYS A 14 9.37 -17.62 9.06
N ASN A 15 8.41 -17.02 9.76
CA ASN A 15 8.28 -15.56 9.85
C ASN A 15 9.43 -14.99 10.73
N ILE A 16 10.09 -13.96 10.23
CA ILE A 16 11.08 -13.18 10.99
C ILE A 16 10.38 -11.98 11.63
N THR A 17 9.47 -11.36 10.90
CA THR A 17 8.58 -10.30 11.37
C THR A 17 7.15 -10.56 10.86
N LYS A 18 6.21 -9.65 11.14
CA LYS A 18 4.82 -9.77 10.70
C LYS A 18 4.68 -10.04 9.17
N ASN A 19 5.53 -9.40 8.36
CA ASN A 19 5.38 -9.41 6.91
C ASN A 19 6.53 -10.08 6.15
N PHE A 20 7.61 -10.55 6.82
CA PHE A 20 8.78 -11.09 6.16
C PHE A 20 9.12 -12.50 6.64
N LYS A 21 9.39 -13.41 5.67
CA LYS A 21 9.82 -14.77 5.89
C LYS A 21 11.30 -14.95 5.55
N VAL A 22 11.94 -15.95 6.15
CA VAL A 22 13.35 -16.30 5.90
C VAL A 22 13.65 -16.47 4.41
N LYS A 23 12.78 -17.17 3.65
CA LYS A 23 13.01 -17.46 2.21
C LYS A 23 13.15 -16.23 1.33
N GLU A 24 12.63 -15.09 1.75
CA GLU A 24 12.72 -13.83 0.97
C GLU A 24 14.15 -13.26 0.96
N PHE A 25 14.98 -13.68 1.93
CA PHE A 25 16.38 -13.24 2.06
C PHE A 25 17.39 -14.19 1.43
N LYS A 26 16.96 -15.22 0.72
CA LYS A 26 17.83 -16.22 0.11
C LYS A 26 18.76 -15.62 -0.94
N CYS A 27 19.93 -16.25 -1.11
CA CYS A 27 20.78 -16.00 -2.25
C CYS A 27 20.19 -16.67 -3.51
N ASN A 28 20.35 -16.03 -4.67
CA ASN A 28 19.83 -16.55 -5.94
C ASN A 28 20.73 -17.65 -6.56
N ASP A 29 21.80 -18.04 -5.88
CA ASP A 29 22.68 -19.16 -6.31
C ASP A 29 22.16 -20.56 -5.86
N GLY A 30 21.02 -20.59 -5.16
CA GLY A 30 20.43 -21.84 -4.65
C GLY A 30 21.04 -22.35 -3.36
N SER A 31 21.94 -21.62 -2.72
CA SER A 31 22.54 -22.01 -1.43
C SER A 31 21.49 -22.11 -0.32
N ASP A 32 21.67 -23.10 0.57
CA ASP A 32 20.77 -23.31 1.70
C ASP A 32 21.00 -22.30 2.83
N LYS A 33 22.23 -21.85 3.00
CA LYS A 33 22.63 -20.89 4.04
C LYS A 33 22.11 -19.50 3.72
N ILE A 34 21.49 -18.86 4.71
CA ILE A 34 21.05 -17.48 4.65
C ILE A 34 21.54 -16.73 5.88
N LEU A 35 22.17 -15.59 5.71
CA LEU A 35 22.52 -14.66 6.79
C LEU A 35 21.53 -13.50 6.80
N ILE A 36 20.95 -13.19 7.96
CA ILE A 36 19.96 -12.13 8.10
C ILE A 36 20.26 -11.29 9.34
N SER A 37 20.46 -10.00 9.16
CA SER A 37 20.51 -9.03 10.25
C SER A 37 19.10 -8.72 10.75
N THR A 38 18.86 -8.90 12.05
CA THR A 38 17.58 -8.52 12.68
C THR A 38 17.27 -7.04 12.50
N GLU A 39 18.30 -6.20 12.57
CA GLU A 39 18.15 -4.75 12.40
C GLU A 39 17.70 -4.38 10.98
N THR A 40 18.30 -5.02 9.96
CA THR A 40 17.88 -4.81 8.56
C THR A 40 16.41 -5.19 8.36
N VAL A 41 15.97 -6.34 8.88
CA VAL A 41 14.57 -6.77 8.77
C VAL A 41 13.62 -5.81 9.48
N ASN A 42 14.00 -5.27 10.64
CA ASN A 42 13.19 -4.27 11.36
C ASN A 42 13.03 -2.98 10.56
N ILE A 43 14.08 -2.54 9.85
CA ILE A 43 13.97 -1.39 8.93
C ILE A 43 12.98 -1.69 7.81
N LEU A 44 13.05 -2.89 7.19
CA LEU A 44 12.09 -3.28 6.14
C LEU A 44 10.66 -3.35 6.68
N GLN A 45 10.47 -3.87 7.90
CA GLN A 45 9.16 -3.89 8.55
C GLN A 45 8.64 -2.47 8.79
N SER A 46 9.48 -1.56 9.28
CA SER A 46 9.09 -0.15 9.47
C SER A 46 8.70 0.54 8.16
N ILE A 47 9.42 0.26 7.07
CA ILE A 47 9.07 0.75 5.71
C ILE A 47 7.70 0.21 5.28
N ARG A 48 7.47 -1.09 5.50
CA ARG A 48 6.20 -1.77 5.21
C ARG A 48 5.05 -1.17 6.02
N ASP A 49 5.29 -0.93 7.31
CA ASP A 49 4.27 -0.39 8.22
C ASP A 49 3.94 1.07 7.91
N TYR A 50 4.92 1.85 7.46
CA TYR A 50 4.72 3.24 7.07
C TYR A 50 3.89 3.39 5.80
N PHE A 51 4.26 2.66 4.74
CA PHE A 51 3.58 2.78 3.44
C PHE A 51 2.33 1.90 3.32
N LYS A 52 2.12 0.91 4.22
CA LYS A 52 0.99 -0.03 4.24
C LYS A 52 0.81 -0.84 2.93
N VAL A 53 1.85 -0.93 2.12
CA VAL A 53 1.87 -1.66 0.84
C VAL A 53 3.04 -2.65 0.77
N PRO A 54 2.98 -3.70 -0.06
CA PRO A 54 4.04 -4.71 -0.16
C PRO A 54 5.42 -4.12 -0.41
N VAL A 55 6.42 -4.64 0.33
CA VAL A 55 7.84 -4.41 0.10
C VAL A 55 8.42 -5.70 -0.48
N ALA A 56 8.90 -5.64 -1.72
CA ALA A 56 9.56 -6.76 -2.38
C ALA A 56 11.07 -6.67 -2.14
N ILE A 57 11.68 -7.80 -1.78
CA ILE A 57 13.13 -7.94 -1.62
C ILE A 57 13.69 -8.45 -2.95
N ASN A 58 14.36 -7.57 -3.69
CA ASN A 58 14.96 -7.90 -4.99
C ASN A 58 16.27 -8.69 -4.82
N SER A 59 17.02 -8.38 -3.75
CA SER A 59 18.26 -9.08 -3.38
C SER A 59 18.53 -8.84 -1.89
N ALA A 60 18.93 -9.90 -1.18
CA ALA A 60 19.33 -9.79 0.22
C ALA A 60 20.71 -10.46 0.44
N TYR A 61 20.76 -11.58 1.15
CA TYR A 61 22.02 -12.29 1.35
C TYR A 61 22.61 -12.76 0.03
N ARG A 62 23.93 -12.62 -0.13
CA ARG A 62 24.71 -13.17 -1.25
C ARG A 62 25.88 -13.97 -0.72
N THR A 63 26.12 -15.15 -1.28
CA THR A 63 27.41 -15.84 -1.08
C THR A 63 28.54 -15.02 -1.72
N GLU A 64 29.76 -15.22 -1.27
CA GLU A 64 30.93 -14.52 -1.87
C GLU A 64 31.06 -14.81 -3.38
N SER A 65 30.83 -16.08 -3.76
CA SER A 65 30.88 -16.51 -5.16
C SER A 65 29.81 -15.81 -6.00
N TYR A 66 28.57 -15.79 -5.52
CA TYR A 66 27.47 -15.11 -6.22
C TYR A 66 27.69 -13.60 -6.29
N ASN A 67 28.16 -13.00 -5.20
CA ASN A 67 28.49 -11.57 -5.18
C ASN A 67 29.54 -11.21 -6.22
N SER A 68 30.57 -12.03 -6.38
CA SER A 68 31.60 -11.86 -7.40
C SER A 68 31.02 -12.01 -8.81
N LEU A 69 30.15 -13.01 -9.00
CA LEU A 69 29.50 -13.29 -10.29
C LEU A 69 28.66 -12.10 -10.79
N VAL A 70 27.95 -11.42 -9.87
CA VAL A 70 27.11 -10.26 -10.19
C VAL A 70 27.84 -8.91 -10.14
N GLY A 71 29.17 -8.93 -10.04
CA GLY A 71 30.00 -7.71 -10.01
C GLY A 71 29.84 -6.90 -8.72
N GLY A 72 29.45 -7.52 -7.61
CA GLY A 72 29.30 -6.84 -6.32
C GLY A 72 30.65 -6.45 -5.70
N ALA A 73 30.64 -5.41 -4.87
CA ALA A 73 31.84 -4.93 -4.18
C ALA A 73 32.48 -6.03 -3.30
N LYS A 74 33.80 -6.06 -3.20
CA LYS A 74 34.56 -7.06 -2.40
C LYS A 74 34.09 -7.15 -0.94
N TYR A 75 33.72 -6.03 -0.33
CA TYR A 75 33.26 -5.96 1.07
C TYR A 75 31.76 -5.66 1.16
N SER A 76 30.98 -6.26 0.26
CA SER A 76 29.54 -6.06 0.16
C SER A 76 28.82 -6.36 1.47
N GLN A 77 27.89 -5.49 1.85
CA GLN A 77 27.00 -5.72 3.00
C GLN A 77 26.00 -6.87 2.74
N HIS A 78 25.71 -7.20 1.48
CA HIS A 78 24.93 -8.38 1.11
C HIS A 78 25.63 -9.68 1.55
N VAL A 79 26.93 -9.78 1.40
CA VAL A 79 27.71 -10.97 1.85
C VAL A 79 27.69 -11.12 3.35
N LYS A 80 27.59 -10.01 4.08
CA LYS A 80 27.47 -10.02 5.55
C LYS A 80 26.05 -10.30 6.05
N GLY A 81 25.04 -10.36 5.16
CA GLY A 81 23.62 -10.49 5.51
C GLY A 81 23.02 -9.25 6.17
N THR A 82 23.61 -8.09 5.95
CA THR A 82 23.21 -6.80 6.54
C THR A 82 22.61 -5.82 5.54
N ALA A 83 22.34 -6.26 4.31
CA ALA A 83 21.81 -5.42 3.24
C ALA A 83 20.64 -6.05 2.52
N CYS A 84 19.75 -5.20 2.02
CA CYS A 84 18.69 -5.54 1.08
C CYS A 84 18.56 -4.49 -0.03
N ASP A 85 18.28 -4.96 -1.24
CA ASP A 85 17.80 -4.16 -2.36
C ASP A 85 16.27 -4.36 -2.42
N ILE A 86 15.50 -3.29 -2.28
CA ILE A 86 14.04 -3.35 -2.11
C ILE A 86 13.28 -2.48 -3.09
N SER A 87 12.08 -2.90 -3.43
CA SER A 87 11.07 -2.10 -4.13
C SER A 87 9.78 -2.08 -3.31
N VAL A 88 9.08 -0.95 -3.30
CA VAL A 88 7.82 -0.77 -2.57
C VAL A 88 6.70 -0.56 -3.59
N SER A 89 5.62 -1.31 -3.48
CA SER A 89 4.52 -1.27 -4.45
C SER A 89 3.92 0.12 -4.56
N ASN A 90 3.84 0.66 -5.78
CA ASN A 90 3.28 2.00 -6.06
C ASN A 90 3.97 3.17 -5.33
N VAL A 91 5.17 2.96 -4.75
CA VAL A 91 5.96 4.00 -4.10
C VAL A 91 7.26 4.18 -4.85
N PRO A 92 7.56 5.38 -5.39
CA PRO A 92 8.82 5.63 -6.09
C PRO A 92 10.03 5.43 -5.18
N SER A 93 11.14 4.90 -5.73
CA SER A 93 12.40 4.69 -4.98
C SER A 93 12.89 5.97 -4.28
N LYS A 94 12.67 7.15 -4.88
CA LYS A 94 12.97 8.45 -4.25
C LYS A 94 12.20 8.67 -2.93
N ALA A 95 10.93 8.27 -2.85
CA ALA A 95 10.14 8.41 -1.63
C ALA A 95 10.61 7.42 -0.54
N VAL A 96 10.94 6.18 -0.93
CA VAL A 96 11.53 5.19 -0.01
C VAL A 96 12.88 5.68 0.53
N ALA A 97 13.74 6.20 -0.35
CA ALA A 97 15.05 6.73 0.04
C ALA A 97 14.94 7.95 0.97
N SER A 98 13.94 8.83 0.75
CA SER A 98 13.70 9.98 1.64
C SER A 98 13.23 9.56 3.02
N LEU A 99 12.42 8.50 3.12
CA LEU A 99 12.02 7.92 4.42
C LEU A 99 13.22 7.31 5.16
N ILE A 100 14.07 6.56 4.46
CA ILE A 100 15.30 5.99 5.04
C ILE A 100 16.25 7.09 5.50
N GLU A 101 16.38 8.17 4.75
CA GLU A 101 17.23 9.29 5.09
C GLU A 101 16.81 9.98 6.40
N GLU A 102 15.49 10.12 6.61
CA GLU A 102 14.90 10.76 7.79
C GLU A 102 14.95 9.86 9.02
N PHE A 103 14.43 8.62 8.90
CA PHE A 103 14.20 7.78 10.08
C PHE A 103 15.36 6.81 10.39
N PHE A 104 16.24 6.55 9.42
CA PHE A 104 17.37 5.63 9.57
C PHE A 104 18.69 6.28 9.16
N PRO A 105 19.10 7.38 9.83
CA PRO A 105 20.24 8.19 9.40
C PRO A 105 21.57 7.42 9.42
N ASN A 106 21.77 6.46 10.34
CA ASN A 106 23.02 5.69 10.51
C ASN A 106 23.10 4.43 9.63
N THR A 107 22.46 4.45 8.46
CA THR A 107 22.44 3.36 7.48
C THR A 107 23.19 3.72 6.21
N GLY A 108 23.63 2.69 5.47
CA GLY A 108 23.94 2.81 4.06
C GLY A 108 22.63 2.84 3.26
N CYS A 109 22.47 3.82 2.37
CA CYS A 109 21.32 3.88 1.47
C CYS A 109 21.76 4.29 0.07
N GLY A 110 21.41 3.43 -0.90
CA GLY A 110 21.64 3.67 -2.32
C GLY A 110 20.34 3.91 -3.06
N LEU A 111 20.22 5.06 -3.71
CA LEU A 111 19.07 5.39 -4.53
C LEU A 111 19.31 4.98 -5.97
N TYR A 112 18.52 4.04 -6.46
CA TYR A 112 18.50 3.59 -7.86
C TYR A 112 17.15 3.97 -8.51
N THR A 113 17.07 3.84 -9.82
CA THR A 113 15.86 4.21 -10.57
C THR A 113 14.64 3.37 -10.17
N THR A 114 14.83 2.06 -9.94
CA THR A 114 13.74 1.10 -9.72
C THR A 114 13.72 0.46 -8.33
N PHE A 115 14.77 0.67 -7.54
CA PHE A 115 14.90 0.08 -6.22
C PHE A 115 15.74 0.97 -5.29
N VAL A 116 15.76 0.61 -4.02
CA VAL A 116 16.61 1.24 -3.01
C VAL A 116 17.44 0.16 -2.34
N HIS A 117 18.76 0.38 -2.25
CA HIS A 117 19.61 -0.38 -1.36
C HIS A 117 19.53 0.19 0.05
N VAL A 118 19.40 -0.67 1.04
CA VAL A 118 19.51 -0.30 2.46
C VAL A 118 20.38 -1.29 3.19
N ASP A 119 21.30 -0.81 4.03
CA ASP A 119 22.13 -1.66 4.88
C ASP A 119 22.40 -1.06 6.26
N THR A 120 22.70 -1.93 7.21
CA THR A 120 22.90 -1.59 8.63
C THR A 120 24.38 -1.56 9.00
N ARG A 121 25.24 -0.88 8.22
CA ARG A 121 26.68 -0.74 8.46
C ARG A 121 27.04 0.08 9.71
N GLY A 122 26.08 0.77 10.34
CA GLY A 122 26.26 1.51 11.58
C GLY A 122 26.68 2.99 11.42
N TYR A 123 26.83 3.47 10.18
CA TYR A 123 27.13 4.87 9.88
C TYR A 123 26.50 5.30 8.57
N LYS A 124 26.27 6.61 8.42
CA LYS A 124 25.62 7.21 7.26
C LYS A 124 26.50 7.11 6.00
N VAL A 125 25.98 6.49 4.95
CA VAL A 125 26.50 6.60 3.58
C VAL A 125 25.32 6.71 2.61
N ARG A 126 25.39 7.62 1.67
CA ARG A 126 24.39 7.83 0.63
C ARG A 126 25.03 7.82 -0.73
N TRP A 127 24.42 7.15 -1.72
CA TRP A 127 24.89 7.18 -3.12
C TRP A 127 23.73 7.09 -4.11
N LYS A 128 23.97 7.50 -5.36
CA LYS A 128 22.99 7.44 -6.45
C LYS A 128 23.53 6.58 -7.58
N ASN A 129 22.71 5.62 -8.04
CA ASN A 129 22.91 4.72 -9.18
C ASN A 129 24.14 3.79 -9.10
N SER A 130 25.21 4.16 -8.43
CA SER A 130 26.37 3.30 -8.19
C SER A 130 27.04 3.66 -6.88
N GLY A 131 27.71 2.70 -6.26
CA GLY A 131 28.44 2.90 -4.99
C GLY A 131 29.56 3.93 -5.05
N SER A 132 30.01 4.30 -6.25
CA SER A 132 31.03 5.33 -6.47
C SER A 132 30.46 6.77 -6.48
N ASN A 133 29.17 6.95 -6.71
CA ASN A 133 28.52 8.26 -6.71
C ASN A 133 27.97 8.61 -5.32
N VAL A 134 28.89 8.84 -4.38
CA VAL A 134 28.57 9.17 -2.98
C VAL A 134 28.09 10.62 -2.87
N VAL A 135 27.02 10.82 -2.11
CA VAL A 135 26.44 12.14 -1.83
C VAL A 135 26.28 12.33 -0.31
N SER A 136 26.22 13.55 0.17
CA SER A 136 25.98 13.84 1.61
C SER A 136 24.55 13.53 2.04
N ASN A 137 23.60 13.79 1.12
CA ASN A 137 22.18 13.49 1.24
C ASN A 137 21.54 13.41 -0.14
N PHE A 138 20.28 12.99 -0.22
CA PHE A 138 19.54 12.91 -1.49
C PHE A 138 18.88 14.22 -1.91
N GLY A 139 18.66 15.14 -0.98
CA GLY A 139 17.98 16.42 -1.22
C GLY A 139 16.49 16.24 -1.55
N LEU A 140 15.84 15.21 -1.02
CA LEU A 140 14.46 14.84 -1.35
C LEU A 140 13.45 15.40 -0.34
N GLY A 141 13.90 16.00 0.77
CA GLY A 141 13.04 16.44 1.85
C GLY A 141 12.13 15.30 2.33
N LYS A 142 10.92 15.62 2.73
CA LYS A 142 9.94 14.67 3.23
C LYS A 142 9.04 14.07 2.13
N LEU A 143 9.64 13.71 0.98
CA LEU A 143 8.89 13.16 -0.15
C LEU A 143 8.06 11.92 0.23
N TYR A 144 8.50 11.15 1.22
CA TYR A 144 7.80 9.97 1.75
C TYR A 144 6.40 10.27 2.27
N GLU A 145 6.13 11.48 2.78
CA GLU A 145 4.81 11.85 3.35
C GLU A 145 3.69 11.78 2.31
N LYS A 146 3.99 12.04 1.02
CA LYS A 146 3.01 11.92 -0.09
C LYS A 146 2.50 10.50 -0.32
N TYR A 147 3.24 9.50 0.17
CA TYR A 147 2.98 8.07 -0.04
C TYR A 147 2.66 7.34 1.25
N LYS A 148 2.48 8.06 2.37
CA LYS A 148 2.10 7.45 3.65
C LYS A 148 0.85 6.60 3.45
N GLY A 149 0.92 5.35 3.89
CA GLY A 149 -0.24 4.45 3.86
C GLY A 149 -1.32 4.93 4.83
N LYS A 150 -2.57 4.64 4.49
CA LYS A 150 -3.68 4.90 5.41
C LYS A 150 -3.62 3.90 6.56
N GLU A 151 -3.95 4.35 7.77
CA GLU A 151 -4.22 3.44 8.88
C GLU A 151 -5.45 2.58 8.57
N GLU A 152 -5.57 1.41 9.20
CA GLU A 152 -6.74 0.55 9.01
C GLU A 152 -8.05 1.25 9.37
N GLU A 153 -7.99 2.20 10.31
CA GLU A 153 -9.11 3.06 10.71
C GLU A 153 -9.56 4.03 9.60
N ASP A 154 -8.65 4.39 8.67
CA ASP A 154 -8.97 5.23 7.51
C ASP A 154 -9.54 4.42 6.32
N ILE A 155 -9.52 3.09 6.41
CA ILE A 155 -10.05 2.20 5.39
C ILE A 155 -11.48 1.84 5.76
N VAL A 156 -12.42 2.55 5.16
CA VAL A 156 -13.84 2.22 5.29
C VAL A 156 -14.07 0.84 4.67
N THR A 157 -14.51 -0.12 5.47
CA THR A 157 -14.88 -1.45 4.97
C THR A 157 -16.09 -1.35 4.04
N GLN A 158 -16.29 -2.36 3.17
CA GLN A 158 -17.50 -2.40 2.32
C GLN A 158 -18.79 -2.37 3.14
N GLN A 159 -18.77 -2.97 4.34
CA GLN A 159 -19.92 -2.96 5.24
C GLN A 159 -20.20 -1.56 5.81
N GLU A 160 -19.16 -0.86 6.26
CA GLU A 160 -19.26 0.52 6.75
C GLU A 160 -19.68 1.47 5.63
N PHE A 161 -19.10 1.33 4.44
CA PHE A 161 -19.52 2.10 3.26
C PHE A 161 -20.99 1.88 2.94
N ASN A 162 -21.45 0.62 2.91
CA ASN A 162 -22.85 0.30 2.66
C ASN A 162 -23.76 0.88 3.74
N LYS A 163 -23.35 0.82 5.02
CA LYS A 163 -24.08 1.41 6.13
C LYS A 163 -24.19 2.93 5.96
N MET A 164 -23.08 3.63 5.76
CA MET A 164 -23.06 5.08 5.54
C MET A 164 -23.89 5.50 4.32
N MET A 165 -23.86 4.71 3.24
CA MET A 165 -24.67 4.98 2.05
C MET A 165 -26.15 4.80 2.34
N ASN A 166 -26.53 3.75 3.05
CA ASN A 166 -27.94 3.53 3.43
C ASN A 166 -28.47 4.64 4.36
N GLU A 167 -27.68 5.05 5.35
CA GLU A 167 -28.01 6.18 6.24
C GLU A 167 -28.17 7.47 5.44
N TYR A 168 -27.28 7.76 4.49
CA TYR A 168 -27.37 8.92 3.62
C TYR A 168 -28.62 8.90 2.72
N LEU A 169 -28.95 7.76 2.14
CA LEU A 169 -30.17 7.58 1.32
C LEU A 169 -31.43 7.72 2.16
N GLU A 170 -31.42 7.23 3.39
CA GLU A 170 -32.53 7.41 4.33
C GLU A 170 -32.69 8.88 4.73
N GLU A 171 -31.60 9.60 4.99
CA GLU A 171 -31.65 11.04 5.23
C GLU A 171 -32.18 11.82 4.01
N LEU A 172 -31.75 11.44 2.81
CA LEU A 172 -32.26 12.04 1.57
C LEU A 172 -33.77 11.83 1.41
N SER A 173 -34.26 10.63 1.74
CA SER A 173 -35.69 10.32 1.63
C SER A 173 -36.58 11.15 2.54
N LYS A 174 -36.04 11.68 3.64
CA LYS A 174 -36.75 12.55 4.62
C LYS A 174 -36.70 14.04 4.24
N LYS A 175 -35.87 14.42 3.24
CA LYS A 175 -35.77 15.82 2.83
C LYS A 175 -37.00 16.23 2.04
N GLU A 176 -37.46 17.46 2.33
CA GLU A 176 -38.51 18.08 1.55
C GLU A 176 -38.07 18.25 0.07
N PRO A 177 -38.90 17.81 -0.87
CA PRO A 177 -38.58 17.94 -2.28
C PRO A 177 -38.61 19.40 -2.73
N ASN A 178 -37.82 19.69 -3.77
CA ASN A 178 -37.72 21.04 -4.33
C ASN A 178 -39.05 21.54 -4.86
N SER A 179 -39.36 22.84 -4.64
CA SER A 179 -40.63 23.48 -5.02
C SER A 179 -40.91 23.39 -6.53
N TRP A 180 -39.86 23.43 -7.39
CA TRP A 180 -40.02 23.34 -8.84
C TRP A 180 -40.62 22.02 -9.32
N SER A 181 -40.53 20.95 -8.53
CA SER A 181 -41.03 19.61 -8.88
C SER A 181 -42.48 19.40 -8.44
N LEU A 182 -43.12 20.37 -7.79
CA LEU A 182 -44.44 20.19 -7.16
C LEU A 182 -45.54 19.78 -8.17
N GLU A 183 -45.59 20.39 -9.33
CA GLU A 183 -46.55 20.10 -10.38
C GLU A 183 -46.37 18.68 -10.93
N TYR A 184 -45.13 18.30 -11.24
CA TYR A 184 -44.79 16.94 -11.72
C TYR A 184 -45.09 15.86 -10.71
N ARG A 185 -44.85 16.13 -9.43
CA ARG A 185 -45.14 15.18 -8.34
C ARG A 185 -46.66 14.95 -8.19
N LYS A 186 -47.44 16.01 -8.20
CA LYS A 186 -48.90 15.90 -8.14
C LYS A 186 -49.43 15.09 -9.31
N TRP A 187 -48.97 15.39 -10.52
CA TRP A 187 -49.35 14.63 -11.72
C TRP A 187 -48.98 13.13 -11.56
N ALA A 188 -47.77 12.82 -11.12
CA ALA A 188 -47.30 11.45 -10.95
C ALA A 188 -48.11 10.67 -9.88
N GLU A 189 -48.52 11.34 -8.80
CA GLU A 189 -49.38 10.74 -7.78
C GLU A 189 -50.79 10.49 -8.28
N GLU A 190 -51.38 11.49 -8.94
CA GLU A 190 -52.74 11.43 -9.48
C GLU A 190 -52.91 10.37 -10.56
N ASN A 191 -51.82 10.11 -11.32
CA ASN A 191 -51.80 9.10 -12.36
C ASN A 191 -51.21 7.74 -11.90
N GLY A 192 -50.94 7.56 -10.59
CA GLY A 192 -50.48 6.29 -10.05
C GLY A 192 -49.04 5.89 -10.40
N VAL A 193 -48.25 6.82 -10.99
CA VAL A 193 -46.85 6.58 -11.33
C VAL A 193 -45.99 6.46 -10.08
N ILE A 194 -46.34 7.21 -9.02
CA ILE A 194 -45.69 7.16 -7.72
C ILE A 194 -46.73 6.83 -6.66
N THR A 195 -46.65 5.64 -6.10
CA THR A 195 -47.59 5.15 -5.07
C THR A 195 -47.03 5.24 -3.66
N GLY A 196 -45.69 5.36 -3.51
CA GLY A 196 -44.98 5.30 -2.23
C GLY A 196 -44.62 3.87 -1.80
N ASP A 197 -43.89 3.79 -0.68
CA ASP A 197 -43.61 2.50 -0.02
C ASP A 197 -44.84 2.02 0.77
N PRO A 198 -44.80 0.82 1.41
CA PRO A 198 -45.92 0.30 2.21
C PRO A 198 -46.36 1.22 3.36
N ASP A 199 -45.48 2.09 3.83
CA ASP A 199 -45.75 3.07 4.90
C ASP A 199 -46.25 4.42 4.33
N GLY A 200 -46.44 4.51 3.02
CA GLY A 200 -46.94 5.69 2.33
C GLY A 200 -45.91 6.79 2.01
N ASN A 201 -44.62 6.55 2.29
CA ASN A 201 -43.58 7.55 2.02
C ASN A 201 -43.23 7.59 0.53
N LYS A 202 -43.31 8.74 -0.08
CA LYS A 202 -43.06 8.93 -1.52
C LYS A 202 -41.58 9.00 -1.90
N ARG A 203 -40.69 9.26 -0.97
CA ARG A 203 -39.23 9.28 -1.12
C ARG A 203 -38.69 10.04 -2.35
N TYR A 204 -39.25 11.18 -2.69
CA TYR A 204 -38.93 11.98 -3.88
C TYR A 204 -37.45 12.35 -4.02
N MET A 205 -36.69 12.40 -2.93
CA MET A 205 -35.28 12.72 -2.92
C MET A 205 -34.39 11.47 -2.84
N SER A 206 -34.98 10.25 -2.98
CA SER A 206 -34.23 9.00 -3.03
C SER A 206 -33.69 8.73 -4.43
N TYR A 207 -32.68 7.87 -4.48
CA TYR A 207 -32.20 7.30 -5.73
C TYR A 207 -33.25 6.35 -6.33
N VAL A 208 -33.40 6.43 -7.65
CA VAL A 208 -34.14 5.47 -8.45
C VAL A 208 -33.15 4.66 -9.29
N THR A 209 -33.21 3.35 -9.21
CA THR A 209 -32.40 2.49 -10.07
C THR A 209 -32.86 2.62 -11.52
N ARG A 210 -31.99 2.25 -12.49
CA ARG A 210 -32.38 2.24 -13.91
C ARG A 210 -33.57 1.32 -14.18
N GLU A 211 -33.63 0.18 -13.47
CA GLU A 211 -34.72 -0.79 -13.59
C GLU A 211 -36.04 -0.21 -13.08
N GLU A 212 -36.04 0.44 -11.93
CA GLU A 212 -37.23 1.12 -11.40
C GLU A 212 -37.67 2.27 -12.29
N ALA A 213 -36.73 3.06 -12.80
CA ALA A 213 -37.06 4.13 -13.76
C ALA A 213 -37.69 3.59 -15.04
N ILE A 214 -37.15 2.49 -15.60
CA ILE A 214 -37.73 1.83 -16.78
C ILE A 214 -39.13 1.29 -16.50
N LYS A 215 -39.33 0.68 -15.33
CA LYS A 215 -40.65 0.19 -14.89
C LYS A 215 -41.65 1.35 -14.80
N MET A 216 -41.27 2.43 -14.10
CA MET A 216 -42.11 3.64 -13.95
C MET A 216 -42.48 4.26 -15.32
N ILE A 217 -41.51 4.37 -16.24
CA ILE A 217 -41.76 4.90 -17.59
C ILE A 217 -42.72 3.97 -18.37
N LYS A 218 -42.53 2.66 -18.29
CA LYS A 218 -43.39 1.70 -18.95
C LYS A 218 -44.83 1.77 -18.42
N GLU A 219 -44.98 1.77 -17.11
CA GLU A 219 -46.30 1.87 -16.45
C GLU A 219 -47.02 3.20 -16.81
N ALA A 220 -46.26 4.31 -16.95
CA ALA A 220 -46.81 5.60 -17.37
C ALA A 220 -47.19 5.66 -18.85
N LEU A 221 -46.60 4.83 -19.71
CA LEU A 221 -46.90 4.77 -21.14
C LEU A 221 -48.02 3.79 -21.49
N ASP A 222 -48.32 2.84 -20.63
CA ASP A 222 -49.36 1.82 -20.78
C ASP A 222 -50.74 2.30 -20.23
N VAL A 223 -50.84 3.58 -19.80
CA VAL A 223 -52.06 4.27 -19.31
C VAL A 223 -52.75 5.10 -20.43
#